data_8c3799478d7ae7413777502906833182
#
_entry.id   8c3799478d7ae7413777502906833182
#
_cell.length_a   1.000
_cell.length_b   1.000
_cell.length_c   1.000
_cell.angle_alpha   90.00
_cell.angle_beta   90.00
_cell.angle_gamma   90.00
#
_symmetry.space_group_name_H-M   'P 1'
#
loop_
_entity.id
_entity.type
_entity.pdbx_description
1 polymer ?
#
loop_
_entity_poly.entity_id
_entity_poly.type
_entity_poly.pdbx_seq_one_letter_code
_entity_poly.pdbx_strand_id
1 'polypeptide(L)'
;MNYFDSREVAAIALFAALWGVLSSIFAPIVFRMFGLPILCDMIGFAILTLTVWWIRKFGAATAVGIIATVVNFIFNPYGVHFLGFMAASIVFDITAKLIGYDRNFRNSLFTTASMLPVSMLSAAVAGLIIGSFFMATPALARWGGVLGWVGLHAVGGIIGGFIGIALVTGLAVRGVRRMEWKK
;
A
#
# COMPACT_ATOMS: atom_id res chain seq x y z
N MET A 1 6.46 -27.44 -7.47
CA MET A 1 6.90 -26.09 -7.90
C MET A 1 6.28 -25.09 -6.94
N ASN A 2 7.10 -24.29 -6.25
CA ASN A 2 6.57 -23.27 -5.34
C ASN A 2 6.04 -22.09 -6.15
N TYR A 3 4.87 -21.55 -5.78
CA TYR A 3 4.25 -20.41 -6.47
C TYR A 3 5.14 -19.15 -6.43
N PHE A 4 5.70 -18.85 -5.26
CA PHE A 4 6.74 -17.85 -5.07
C PHE A 4 8.10 -18.54 -4.91
N ASP A 5 9.14 -18.02 -5.56
CA ASP A 5 10.50 -18.47 -5.34
C ASP A 5 11.12 -17.83 -4.08
N SER A 6 12.30 -18.28 -3.68
CA SER A 6 12.98 -17.80 -2.47
C SER A 6 13.31 -16.30 -2.54
N ARG A 7 13.59 -15.75 -3.73
CA ARG A 7 13.90 -14.33 -3.93
C ARG A 7 12.64 -13.48 -3.82
N GLU A 8 11.52 -13.96 -4.37
CA GLU A 8 10.22 -13.31 -4.27
C GLU A 8 9.72 -13.31 -2.83
N VAL A 9 9.89 -14.43 -2.12
CA VAL A 9 9.58 -14.51 -0.68
C VAL A 9 10.44 -13.53 0.12
N ALA A 10 11.73 -13.42 -0.17
CA ALA A 10 12.62 -12.47 0.47
C ALA A 10 12.19 -11.00 0.18
N ALA A 11 11.77 -10.71 -1.05
CA ALA A 11 11.28 -9.39 -1.42
C ALA A 11 9.95 -9.06 -0.70
N ILE A 12 9.01 -10.02 -0.62
CA ILE A 12 7.77 -9.87 0.14
C ILE A 12 8.08 -9.56 1.61
N ALA A 13 8.98 -10.32 2.23
CA ALA A 13 9.37 -10.11 3.62
C ALA A 13 10.01 -8.73 3.84
N LEU A 14 10.91 -8.31 2.93
CA LEU A 14 11.56 -7.00 3.00
C LEU A 14 10.54 -5.86 2.87
N PHE A 15 9.65 -5.90 1.88
CA PHE A 15 8.63 -4.87 1.67
C PHE A 15 7.62 -4.82 2.82
N ALA A 16 7.23 -5.97 3.34
CA ALA A 16 6.33 -6.04 4.49
C ALA A 16 6.99 -5.48 5.76
N ALA A 17 8.25 -5.82 6.02
CA ALA A 17 8.99 -5.28 7.15
C ALA A 17 9.18 -3.76 7.01
N LEU A 18 9.53 -3.28 5.82
CA LEU A 18 9.69 -1.85 5.55
C LEU A 18 8.39 -1.10 5.82
N TRP A 19 7.25 -1.57 5.29
CA TRP A 19 5.95 -0.96 5.55
C TRP A 19 5.56 -1.04 7.02
N GLY A 20 5.59 -2.25 7.61
CA GLY A 20 5.17 -2.48 8.99
C GLY A 20 5.98 -1.65 9.99
N VAL A 21 7.30 -1.64 9.87
CA VAL A 21 8.19 -0.91 10.79
C VAL A 21 8.05 0.60 10.62
N LEU A 22 8.13 1.12 9.38
CA LEU A 22 8.02 2.57 9.14
C LEU A 22 6.67 3.12 9.60
N SER A 23 5.58 2.41 9.28
CA SER A 23 4.25 2.85 9.72
C SER A 23 4.07 2.75 11.23
N SER A 24 4.61 1.71 11.87
CA SER A 24 4.51 1.56 13.33
C SER A 24 5.22 2.67 14.10
N ILE A 25 6.34 3.17 13.57
CA ILE A 25 7.15 4.20 14.22
C ILE A 25 6.63 5.60 13.89
N PHE A 26 6.50 5.91 12.59
CA PHE A 26 6.28 7.28 12.15
C PHE A 26 4.80 7.68 12.06
N ALA A 27 3.91 6.76 11.71
CA ALA A 27 2.51 7.11 11.52
C ALA A 27 1.81 7.58 12.82
N PRO A 28 2.03 6.98 14.00
CA PRO A 28 1.47 7.49 15.25
C PRO A 28 1.95 8.89 15.60
N ILE A 29 3.21 9.23 15.27
CA ILE A 29 3.80 10.56 15.52
C ILE A 29 3.07 11.60 14.67
N VAL A 30 2.97 11.36 13.35
CA VAL A 30 2.30 12.27 12.43
C VAL A 30 0.80 12.38 12.75
N PHE A 31 0.16 11.28 13.10
CA PHE A 31 -1.25 11.29 13.48
C PHE A 31 -1.49 12.13 14.76
N ARG A 32 -0.64 12.02 15.78
CA ARG A 32 -0.75 12.83 16.99
C ARG A 32 -0.53 14.32 16.74
N MET A 33 0.36 14.67 15.80
CA MET A 33 0.67 16.07 15.48
C MET A 33 -0.42 16.73 14.64
N PHE A 34 -0.94 16.05 13.65
CA PHE A 34 -1.81 16.62 12.61
C PHE A 34 -3.22 16.03 12.59
N GLY A 35 -3.44 14.87 13.20
CA GLY A 35 -4.70 14.13 13.13
C GLY A 35 -4.99 13.53 11.74
N LEU A 36 -3.96 13.38 10.91
CA LEU A 36 -4.06 12.92 9.53
C LEU A 36 -3.50 11.50 9.35
N PRO A 37 -4.23 10.58 8.70
CA PRO A 37 -3.77 9.21 8.43
C PRO A 37 -2.80 9.12 7.24
N ILE A 38 -2.52 10.22 6.56
CA ILE A 38 -1.85 10.30 5.25
C ILE A 38 -0.52 9.54 5.19
N LEU A 39 0.27 9.53 6.27
CA LEU A 39 1.58 8.88 6.24
C LEU A 39 1.49 7.36 6.10
N CYS A 40 0.50 6.71 6.71
CA CYS A 40 0.25 5.28 6.53
C CYS A 40 -0.03 4.95 5.07
N ASP A 41 -0.88 5.77 4.42
CA ASP A 41 -1.21 5.60 3.01
C ASP A 41 0.00 5.83 2.12
N MET A 42 0.77 6.89 2.36
CA MET A 42 1.97 7.22 1.59
C MET A 42 2.96 6.05 1.60
N ILE A 43 3.28 5.51 2.76
CA ILE A 43 4.21 4.39 2.90
C ILE A 43 3.60 3.13 2.29
N GLY A 44 2.37 2.80 2.65
CA GLY A 44 1.70 1.57 2.22
C GLY A 44 1.57 1.48 0.70
N PHE A 45 0.98 2.49 0.05
CA PHE A 45 0.74 2.45 -1.39
C PHE A 45 2.00 2.65 -2.23
N ALA A 46 3.04 3.33 -1.72
CA ALA A 46 4.35 3.34 -2.34
C ALA A 46 4.97 1.94 -2.36
N ILE A 47 4.91 1.22 -1.24
CA ILE A 47 5.45 -0.14 -1.12
C ILE A 47 4.62 -1.15 -1.92
N LEU A 48 3.29 -1.07 -1.93
CA LEU A 48 2.45 -1.94 -2.75
C LEU A 48 2.74 -1.75 -4.25
N THR A 49 2.95 -0.51 -4.71
CA THR A 49 3.34 -0.20 -6.09
C THR A 49 4.70 -0.83 -6.43
N LEU A 50 5.70 -0.69 -5.55
CA LEU A 50 7.00 -1.36 -5.69
C LEU A 50 6.86 -2.88 -5.72
N THR A 51 6.05 -3.45 -4.85
CA THR A 51 5.80 -4.90 -4.77
C THR A 51 5.26 -5.43 -6.10
N VAL A 52 4.22 -4.80 -6.62
CA VAL A 52 3.58 -5.22 -7.88
C VAL A 52 4.53 -5.03 -9.06
N TRP A 53 5.32 -3.95 -9.08
CA TRP A 53 6.33 -3.75 -10.13
C TRP A 53 7.41 -4.83 -10.11
N TRP A 54 7.87 -5.21 -8.90
CA TRP A 54 8.99 -6.12 -8.72
C TRP A 54 8.61 -7.57 -8.97
N ILE A 55 7.49 -8.04 -8.39
CA ILE A 55 7.14 -9.47 -8.35
C ILE A 55 6.18 -9.85 -9.47
N ARG A 56 5.19 -9.00 -9.79
CA ARG A 56 4.17 -9.23 -10.85
C ARG A 56 3.41 -10.56 -10.74
N LYS A 57 3.22 -11.07 -9.54
CA LYS A 57 2.41 -12.26 -9.26
C LYS A 57 1.28 -11.90 -8.30
N PHE A 58 0.11 -12.45 -8.57
CA PHE A 58 -1.04 -12.30 -7.70
C PHE A 58 -0.74 -12.85 -6.31
N GLY A 59 -1.23 -12.20 -5.29
CA GLY A 59 -0.96 -12.57 -3.89
C GLY A 59 0.28 -11.90 -3.30
N ALA A 60 1.17 -11.30 -4.11
CA ALA A 60 2.37 -10.66 -3.58
C ALA A 60 2.06 -9.41 -2.76
N ALA A 61 1.24 -8.49 -3.29
CA ALA A 61 0.82 -7.28 -2.58
C ALA A 61 -0.07 -7.64 -1.37
N THR A 62 -0.95 -8.62 -1.52
CA THR A 62 -1.76 -9.18 -0.43
C THR A 62 -0.89 -9.73 0.70
N ALA A 63 0.13 -10.54 0.38
CA ALA A 63 1.05 -11.10 1.37
C ALA A 63 1.84 -10.00 2.11
N VAL A 64 2.33 -8.98 1.37
CA VAL A 64 2.97 -7.81 1.98
C VAL A 64 2.04 -7.12 2.96
N GLY A 65 0.78 -6.86 2.60
CA GLY A 65 -0.19 -6.21 3.49
C GLY A 65 -0.53 -7.03 4.73
N ILE A 66 -0.69 -8.35 4.60
CA ILE A 66 -0.94 -9.25 5.74
C ILE A 66 0.26 -9.25 6.69
N ILE A 67 1.47 -9.46 6.18
CA ILE A 67 2.67 -9.52 7.01
C ILE A 67 2.96 -8.16 7.66
N ALA A 68 2.82 -7.05 6.91
CA ALA A 68 2.97 -5.70 7.46
C ALA A 68 1.98 -5.42 8.59
N THR A 69 0.73 -5.90 8.48
CA THR A 69 -0.27 -5.81 9.54
C THR A 69 0.16 -6.58 10.79
N VAL A 70 0.68 -7.80 10.63
CA VAL A 70 1.20 -8.60 11.75
C VAL A 70 2.40 -7.88 12.40
N VAL A 71 3.35 -7.38 11.61
CA VAL A 71 4.48 -6.60 12.11
C VAL A 71 3.99 -5.38 12.88
N ASN A 72 2.99 -4.66 12.36
CA ASN A 72 2.43 -3.51 13.05
C ASN A 72 1.80 -3.88 14.40
N PHE A 73 1.07 -4.99 14.49
CA PHE A 73 0.50 -5.45 15.77
C PHE A 73 1.56 -5.83 16.81
N ILE A 74 2.74 -6.29 16.39
CA ILE A 74 3.85 -6.56 17.30
C ILE A 74 4.33 -5.24 17.95
N PHE A 75 4.47 -4.16 17.17
CA PHE A 75 4.93 -2.86 17.66
C PHE A 75 3.81 -1.99 18.26
N ASN A 76 2.58 -2.17 17.78
CA ASN A 76 1.41 -1.40 18.18
C ASN A 76 0.18 -2.31 18.33
N PRO A 77 0.01 -3.01 19.45
CA PRO A 77 -1.10 -3.95 19.67
C PRO A 77 -2.50 -3.32 19.52
N TYR A 78 -2.62 -2.02 19.72
CA TYR A 78 -3.88 -1.27 19.55
C TYR A 78 -4.09 -0.74 18.13
N GLY A 79 -3.21 -1.05 17.20
CA GLY A 79 -3.25 -0.59 15.82
C GLY A 79 -4.28 -1.31 14.94
N VAL A 80 -5.50 -1.54 15.44
CA VAL A 80 -6.58 -2.28 14.75
C VAL A 80 -6.94 -1.69 13.38
N HIS A 81 -6.68 -0.39 13.16
CA HIS A 81 -6.85 0.26 11.87
C HIS A 81 -6.01 -0.38 10.75
N PHE A 82 -4.94 -1.09 11.05
CA PHE A 82 -4.15 -1.82 10.06
C PHE A 82 -4.93 -2.95 9.37
N LEU A 83 -6.02 -3.45 9.97
CA LEU A 83 -6.92 -4.38 9.29
C LEU A 83 -7.56 -3.74 8.04
N GLY A 84 -7.83 -2.44 8.05
CA GLY A 84 -8.26 -1.71 6.87
C GLY A 84 -7.20 -1.69 5.77
N PHE A 85 -5.93 -1.51 6.11
CA PHE A 85 -4.83 -1.59 5.15
C PHE A 85 -4.58 -3.00 4.62
N MET A 86 -4.79 -4.03 5.45
CA MET A 86 -4.77 -5.43 5.00
C MET A 86 -5.84 -5.65 3.91
N ALA A 87 -7.06 -5.22 4.14
CA ALA A 87 -8.13 -5.30 3.14
C ALA A 87 -7.80 -4.49 1.87
N ALA A 88 -7.25 -3.28 2.03
CA ALA A 88 -6.82 -2.45 0.92
C ALA A 88 -5.73 -3.10 0.07
N SER A 89 -4.79 -3.85 0.68
CA SER A 89 -3.75 -4.57 -0.07
C SER A 89 -4.33 -5.69 -0.95
N ILE A 90 -5.41 -6.33 -0.50
CA ILE A 90 -6.16 -7.32 -1.30
C ILE A 90 -6.83 -6.64 -2.51
N VAL A 91 -7.50 -5.51 -2.27
CA VAL A 91 -8.14 -4.73 -3.35
C VAL A 91 -7.11 -4.23 -4.35
N PHE A 92 -5.95 -3.75 -3.87
CA PHE A 92 -4.84 -3.30 -4.70
C PHE A 92 -4.32 -4.43 -5.61
N ASP A 93 -4.11 -5.62 -5.05
CA ASP A 93 -3.59 -6.77 -5.78
C ASP A 93 -4.59 -7.27 -6.84
N ILE A 94 -5.88 -7.35 -6.48
CA ILE A 94 -6.96 -7.74 -7.40
C ILE A 94 -7.04 -6.75 -8.57
N THR A 95 -7.11 -5.45 -8.27
CA THR A 95 -7.24 -4.41 -9.31
C THR A 95 -6.02 -4.34 -10.21
N ALA A 96 -4.81 -4.44 -9.64
CA ALA A 96 -3.57 -4.49 -10.39
C ALA A 96 -3.51 -5.72 -11.32
N LYS A 97 -4.00 -6.88 -10.87
CA LYS A 97 -4.11 -8.10 -11.68
C LYS A 97 -5.13 -7.95 -12.81
N LEU A 98 -6.30 -7.36 -12.54
CA LEU A 98 -7.35 -7.16 -13.55
C LEU A 98 -6.89 -6.28 -14.72
N ILE A 99 -6.11 -5.23 -14.42
CA ILE A 99 -5.48 -4.40 -15.47
C ILE A 99 -4.37 -5.16 -16.19
N GLY A 100 -3.66 -6.04 -15.47
CA GLY A 100 -2.53 -6.85 -15.95
C GLY A 100 -1.19 -6.24 -15.51
N TYR A 101 -0.39 -7.04 -14.80
CA TYR A 101 0.88 -6.57 -14.20
C TYR A 101 1.87 -6.01 -15.23
N ASP A 102 2.03 -6.67 -16.37
CA ASP A 102 2.93 -6.18 -17.44
C ASP A 102 2.38 -4.93 -18.12
N ARG A 103 1.07 -4.83 -18.26
CA ARG A 103 0.40 -3.68 -18.84
C ARG A 103 0.51 -2.45 -17.93
N ASN A 104 0.40 -2.63 -16.62
CA ASN A 104 0.55 -1.56 -15.63
C ASN A 104 1.88 -0.82 -15.75
N PHE A 105 2.95 -1.52 -16.14
CA PHE A 105 4.30 -0.96 -16.20
C PHE A 105 4.88 -0.92 -17.62
N ARG A 106 4.01 -0.82 -18.64
CA ARG A 106 4.43 -0.80 -20.04
C ARG A 106 5.17 0.49 -20.41
N ASN A 107 4.72 1.61 -19.95
CA ASN A 107 5.33 2.93 -20.11
C ASN A 107 4.91 3.85 -18.96
N SER A 108 5.64 4.98 -18.80
CA SER A 108 5.42 5.91 -17.68
C SER A 108 3.99 6.46 -17.63
N LEU A 109 3.42 6.83 -18.79
CA LEU A 109 2.06 7.38 -18.85
C LEU A 109 1.03 6.34 -18.38
N PHE A 110 1.13 5.10 -18.90
CA PHE A 110 0.21 4.04 -18.52
C PHE A 110 0.38 3.62 -17.07
N THR A 111 1.62 3.60 -16.55
CA THR A 111 1.89 3.34 -15.14
C THR A 111 1.19 4.36 -14.25
N THR A 112 1.30 5.63 -14.57
CA THR A 112 0.62 6.69 -13.84
C THR A 112 -0.90 6.56 -13.94
N ALA A 113 -1.42 6.39 -15.15
CA ALA A 113 -2.85 6.30 -15.40
C ALA A 113 -3.52 5.07 -14.75
N SER A 114 -2.77 4.00 -14.51
CA SER A 114 -3.28 2.78 -13.86
C SER A 114 -3.02 2.76 -12.36
N MET A 115 -1.79 3.04 -11.91
CA MET A 115 -1.42 2.88 -10.50
C MET A 115 -2.00 3.95 -9.58
N LEU A 116 -2.23 5.18 -10.06
CA LEU A 116 -2.87 6.20 -9.23
C LEU A 116 -4.33 5.87 -8.90
N PRO A 117 -5.22 5.52 -9.86
CA PRO A 117 -6.57 5.07 -9.54
C PRO A 117 -6.59 3.80 -8.67
N VAL A 118 -5.69 2.85 -8.91
CA VAL A 118 -5.59 1.64 -8.09
C VAL A 118 -5.24 1.99 -6.64
N SER A 119 -4.24 2.85 -6.42
CA SER A 119 -3.85 3.32 -5.09
C SER A 119 -4.98 4.10 -4.42
N MET A 120 -5.61 5.03 -5.14
CA MET A 120 -6.73 5.84 -4.65
C MET A 120 -7.91 4.98 -4.21
N LEU A 121 -8.35 4.04 -5.08
CA LEU A 121 -9.47 3.15 -4.79
C LEU A 121 -9.18 2.26 -3.56
N SER A 122 -7.99 1.66 -3.53
CA SER A 122 -7.61 0.79 -2.42
C SER A 122 -7.50 1.56 -1.10
N ALA A 123 -6.96 2.77 -1.13
CA ALA A 123 -6.90 3.66 0.03
C ALA A 123 -8.30 4.09 0.50
N ALA A 124 -9.21 4.39 -0.43
CA ALA A 124 -10.61 4.70 -0.11
C ALA A 124 -11.29 3.53 0.61
N VAL A 125 -11.02 2.28 0.20
CA VAL A 125 -11.51 1.08 0.89
C VAL A 125 -10.92 0.97 2.29
N ALA A 126 -9.61 1.23 2.47
CA ALA A 126 -9.02 1.31 3.82
C ALA A 126 -9.73 2.35 4.67
N GLY A 127 -9.91 3.56 4.15
CA GLY A 127 -10.59 4.65 4.83
C GLY A 127 -12.04 4.33 5.22
N LEU A 128 -12.75 3.63 4.34
CA LEU A 128 -14.12 3.17 4.61
C LEU A 128 -14.16 2.17 5.78
N ILE A 129 -13.31 1.16 5.75
CA ILE A 129 -13.24 0.13 6.81
C ILE A 129 -12.79 0.77 8.12
N ILE A 130 -11.73 1.58 8.10
CA ILE A 130 -11.19 2.22 9.30
C ILE A 130 -12.22 3.18 9.90
N GLY A 131 -12.82 4.04 9.06
CA GLY A 131 -13.82 5.00 9.50
C GLY A 131 -15.08 4.36 10.04
N SER A 132 -15.52 3.23 9.47
CA SER A 132 -16.76 2.57 9.88
C SER A 132 -16.59 1.72 11.15
N PHE A 133 -15.42 1.11 11.38
CA PHE A 133 -15.26 0.09 12.43
C PHE A 133 -14.22 0.43 13.50
N PHE A 134 -13.22 1.27 13.18
CA PHE A 134 -12.05 1.41 14.04
C PHE A 134 -11.78 2.84 14.50
N MET A 135 -12.47 3.84 13.95
CA MET A 135 -12.23 5.24 14.29
C MET A 135 -13.27 5.76 15.27
N ALA A 136 -12.79 6.42 16.32
CA ALA A 136 -13.66 7.04 17.32
C ALA A 136 -14.47 8.21 16.72
N THR A 137 -15.73 8.33 17.12
CA THR A 137 -16.67 9.37 16.66
C THR A 137 -16.12 10.81 16.71
N PRO A 138 -15.39 11.25 17.76
CA PRO A 138 -14.85 12.61 17.78
C PRO A 138 -13.78 12.87 16.72
N ALA A 139 -12.97 11.85 16.37
CA ALA A 139 -11.98 11.96 15.32
C ALA A 139 -12.65 12.02 13.95
N LEU A 140 -13.70 11.23 13.71
CA LEU A 140 -14.50 11.27 12.48
C LEU A 140 -15.22 12.59 12.30
N ALA A 141 -15.83 13.13 13.36
CA ALA A 141 -16.57 14.39 13.31
C ALA A 141 -15.69 15.57 12.85
N ARG A 142 -14.42 15.58 13.27
CA ARG A 142 -13.43 16.58 12.84
C ARG A 142 -13.22 16.64 11.33
N TRP A 143 -13.38 15.51 10.64
CA TRP A 143 -13.08 15.38 9.22
C TRP A 143 -14.30 15.14 8.34
N GLY A 144 -15.50 15.42 8.84
CA GLY A 144 -16.73 15.28 8.06
C GLY A 144 -17.28 13.84 8.03
N GLY A 145 -17.03 13.06 9.09
CA GLY A 145 -17.53 11.71 9.24
C GLY A 145 -16.75 10.66 8.43
N VAL A 146 -17.40 9.53 8.20
CA VAL A 146 -16.78 8.41 7.46
C VAL A 146 -16.40 8.81 6.04
N LEU A 147 -17.24 9.59 5.35
CA LEU A 147 -16.94 10.02 3.97
C LEU A 147 -15.73 10.95 3.90
N GLY A 148 -15.59 11.88 4.83
CA GLY A 148 -14.40 12.72 4.93
C GLY A 148 -13.14 11.90 5.22
N TRP A 149 -13.27 10.87 6.07
CA TRP A 149 -12.19 9.93 6.37
C TRP A 149 -11.77 9.13 5.13
N VAL A 150 -12.74 8.63 4.34
CA VAL A 150 -12.48 8.00 3.04
C VAL A 150 -11.73 8.94 2.11
N GLY A 151 -12.14 10.22 2.04
CA GLY A 151 -11.48 11.23 1.21
C GLY A 151 -10.02 11.46 1.62
N LEU A 152 -9.72 11.54 2.92
CA LEU A 152 -8.36 11.68 3.42
C LEU A 152 -7.46 10.50 3.03
N HIS A 153 -7.96 9.28 3.18
CA HIS A 153 -7.24 8.10 2.74
C HIS A 153 -7.05 8.06 1.22
N ALA A 154 -8.08 8.42 0.44
CA ALA A 154 -7.96 8.49 -1.02
C ALA A 154 -6.86 9.46 -1.47
N VAL A 155 -6.78 10.65 -0.84
CA VAL A 155 -5.68 11.62 -1.08
C VAL A 155 -4.33 11.03 -0.68
N GLY A 156 -4.25 10.39 0.47
CA GLY A 156 -3.04 9.69 0.93
C GLY A 156 -2.60 8.59 -0.05
N GLY A 157 -3.57 7.84 -0.59
CA GLY A 157 -3.33 6.82 -1.61
C GLY A 157 -2.80 7.39 -2.93
N ILE A 158 -3.32 8.53 -3.38
CA ILE A 158 -2.79 9.23 -4.56
C ILE A 158 -1.33 9.64 -4.32
N ILE A 159 -1.02 10.25 -3.17
CA ILE A 159 0.34 10.67 -2.83
C ILE A 159 1.26 9.45 -2.74
N GLY A 160 0.84 8.38 -2.07
CA GLY A 160 1.59 7.12 -1.98
C GLY A 160 1.82 6.46 -3.33
N GLY A 161 0.80 6.47 -4.20
CA GLY A 161 0.90 6.01 -5.57
C GLY A 161 1.94 6.81 -6.38
N PHE A 162 1.94 8.13 -6.27
CA PHE A 162 2.96 8.99 -6.92
C PHE A 162 4.36 8.67 -6.42
N ILE A 163 4.55 8.53 -5.10
CA ILE A 163 5.84 8.15 -4.52
C ILE A 163 6.29 6.79 -5.07
N GLY A 164 5.38 5.79 -5.09
CA GLY A 164 5.67 4.47 -5.63
C GLY A 164 6.09 4.51 -7.10
N ILE A 165 5.36 5.27 -7.94
CA ILE A 165 5.70 5.47 -9.35
C ILE A 165 7.06 6.15 -9.52
N ALA A 166 7.35 7.17 -8.72
CA ALA A 166 8.64 7.88 -8.75
C ALA A 166 9.79 6.94 -8.38
N LEU A 167 9.60 6.09 -7.34
CA LEU A 167 10.58 5.09 -6.93
C LEU A 167 10.80 4.04 -8.03
N VAL A 168 9.74 3.49 -8.60
CA VAL A 168 9.81 2.53 -9.72
C VAL A 168 10.57 3.13 -10.91
N THR A 169 10.20 4.35 -11.29
CA THR A 169 10.85 5.05 -12.42
C THR A 169 12.31 5.32 -12.12
N GLY A 170 12.64 5.80 -10.92
CA GLY A 170 14.00 6.08 -10.49
C GLY A 170 14.89 4.82 -10.46
N LEU A 171 14.35 3.69 -10.01
CA LEU A 171 15.04 2.40 -10.01
C LEU A 171 15.28 1.91 -11.45
N ALA A 172 14.26 2.01 -12.31
CA ALA A 172 14.37 1.59 -13.70
C ALA A 172 15.42 2.40 -14.48
N VAL A 173 15.47 3.72 -14.28
CA VAL A 173 16.49 4.60 -14.90
C VAL A 173 17.90 4.26 -14.43
N ARG A 174 18.07 3.82 -13.20
CA ARG A 174 19.35 3.37 -12.64
C ARG A 174 19.76 1.97 -13.07
N GLY A 175 19.02 1.36 -13.99
CA GLY A 175 19.31 0.02 -14.52
C GLY A 175 18.90 -1.13 -13.58
N VAL A 176 18.16 -0.84 -12.53
CA VAL A 176 17.56 -1.90 -11.69
C VAL A 176 16.45 -2.55 -12.51
N ARG A 177 16.73 -3.78 -12.95
CA ARG A 177 15.74 -4.57 -13.68
C ARG A 177 14.93 -5.40 -12.70
N ARG A 178 13.61 -5.52 -12.98
CA ARG A 178 12.74 -6.48 -12.28
C ARG A 178 13.33 -7.88 -12.33
N MET A 179 12.92 -8.74 -11.43
CA MET A 179 13.25 -10.16 -11.53
C MET A 179 12.61 -10.75 -12.79
N GLU A 180 13.46 -11.11 -13.77
CA GLU A 180 13.03 -11.85 -14.96
C GLU A 180 13.26 -13.33 -14.72
N TRP A 181 12.21 -14.14 -14.93
CA TRP A 181 12.33 -15.58 -14.94
C TRP A 181 13.03 -16.01 -16.22
N LYS A 182 14.19 -16.65 -16.10
CA LYS A 182 14.62 -17.56 -17.16
C LYS A 182 13.68 -18.77 -17.12
N LYS A 183 12.84 -18.88 -18.16
CA LYS A 183 12.06 -20.09 -18.39
C LYS A 183 12.96 -21.29 -18.58
#